data_a527756de94458656829c99809f45cb7
#
_entry.id   a527756de94458656829c99809f45cb7
#
_cell.length_a   1.000
_cell.length_b   1.000
_cell.length_c   1.000
_cell.angle_alpha   90.00
_cell.angle_beta   90.00
_cell.angle_gamma   90.00
#
_symmetry.space_group_name_H-M   'P 1'
#
loop_
_entity.id
_entity.type
_entity.pdbx_description
1 polymer ?
#
loop_
_entity_poly.entity_id
_entity_poly.type
_entity_poly.pdbx_seq_one_letter_code
_entity_poly.pdbx_strand_id
1 'polypeptide(L)'
;VAQYGVRYLHESRTGGQDTKHHDFTDPYRIHLNTNRAELFTKQAYIIDKEKVESVALILSGSYHEQKSRYDRTPYNVYQNNVYASLLYEKEFTPMHSLSTGLSMNYDGFDENLVQYAGGESVRHAYDRTEVVPGAYAQYTFNLNDKLILLAGVRADYSTLYDFFVTPRVHI
;
A
#
# COMPACT_ATOMS: atom_id res chain seq x y z
N VAL A 1 -3.79 5.15 23.27
CA VAL A 1 -3.13 6.12 22.36
C VAL A 1 -3.83 6.06 21.02
N ALA A 2 -4.10 7.23 20.40
CA ALA A 2 -4.73 7.30 19.09
C ALA A 2 -4.00 8.31 18.20
N GLN A 3 -3.85 7.96 16.93
CA GLN A 3 -3.35 8.81 15.86
C GLN A 3 -4.32 8.77 14.69
N TYR A 4 -4.52 9.92 14.06
CA TYR A 4 -5.34 10.07 12.87
C TYR A 4 -4.60 10.93 11.86
N GLY A 5 -4.78 10.66 10.60
CA GLY A 5 -4.24 11.49 9.55
C GLY A 5 -5.11 11.45 8.32
N VAL A 6 -5.18 12.62 7.66
CA VAL A 6 -5.83 12.80 6.37
C VAL A 6 -4.84 13.54 5.49
N ARG A 7 -4.71 13.10 4.26
CA ARG A 7 -3.86 13.72 3.25
C ARG A 7 -4.62 13.82 1.94
N TYR A 8 -4.49 14.96 1.28
CA TYR A 8 -4.95 15.15 -0.07
C TYR A 8 -3.84 15.75 -0.92
N LEU A 9 -3.70 15.22 -2.12
CA LEU A 9 -2.78 15.71 -3.14
C LEU A 9 -3.56 15.96 -4.42
N HIS A 10 -3.40 17.16 -4.97
CA HIS A 10 -3.75 17.46 -6.34
C HIS A 10 -2.51 17.93 -7.09
N GLU A 11 -2.26 17.33 -8.22
CA GLU A 11 -1.09 17.67 -9.04
C GLU A 11 -1.50 17.73 -10.51
N SER A 12 -1.04 18.80 -11.20
CA SER A 12 -1.16 18.92 -12.64
C SER A 12 0.21 19.16 -13.24
N ARG A 13 0.61 18.31 -14.16
CA ARG A 13 1.89 18.42 -14.87
C ARG A 13 1.66 18.49 -16.36
N THR A 14 2.45 19.32 -17.02
CA THR A 14 2.50 19.45 -18.47
C THR A 14 3.95 19.32 -18.91
N GLY A 15 4.19 18.49 -19.92
CA GLY A 15 5.50 18.28 -20.53
C GLY A 15 5.36 18.12 -22.04
N GLY A 16 6.47 17.96 -22.73
CA GLY A 16 6.50 17.72 -24.17
C GLY A 16 7.72 18.29 -24.85
N GLN A 17 7.66 18.38 -26.17
CA GLN A 17 8.73 18.93 -26.97
C GLN A 17 8.86 20.45 -26.79
N ASP A 18 10.08 20.93 -26.74
CA ASP A 18 10.36 22.38 -26.71
C ASP A 18 10.13 22.99 -28.10
N THR A 19 9.07 23.78 -28.22
CA THR A 19 8.71 24.49 -29.46
C THR A 19 9.40 25.84 -29.62
N LYS A 20 10.22 26.28 -28.65
CA LYS A 20 10.91 27.57 -28.73
C LYS A 20 12.10 27.59 -29.71
N HIS A 21 12.70 26.43 -29.93
CA HIS A 21 13.88 26.28 -30.73
C HIS A 21 13.69 25.39 -31.98
N HIS A 22 12.49 24.83 -32.15
CA HIS A 22 12.17 23.94 -33.27
C HIS A 22 10.73 24.15 -33.74
N ASP A 23 10.54 24.34 -35.05
CA ASP A 23 9.24 24.45 -35.68
C ASP A 23 8.61 23.05 -35.86
N PHE A 24 7.92 22.55 -34.85
CA PHE A 24 7.11 21.36 -34.96
C PHE A 24 5.69 21.72 -35.43
N THR A 25 5.21 21.05 -36.46
CA THR A 25 3.83 21.22 -36.95
C THR A 25 2.81 20.65 -35.93
N ASP A 26 3.19 19.58 -35.23
CA ASP A 26 2.36 18.91 -34.19
C ASP A 26 3.29 18.43 -33.05
N PRO A 27 3.62 19.29 -32.10
CA PRO A 27 4.56 18.93 -31.02
C PRO A 27 3.93 17.93 -30.06
N TYR A 28 4.67 16.87 -29.73
CA TYR A 28 4.28 15.91 -28.69
C TYR A 28 4.07 16.58 -27.33
N ARG A 29 2.92 16.35 -26.72
CA ARG A 29 2.55 16.91 -25.42
C ARG A 29 2.10 15.85 -24.44
N ILE A 30 2.45 16.04 -23.18
CA ILE A 30 2.04 15.19 -22.06
C ILE A 30 1.26 16.07 -21.08
N HIS A 31 0.10 15.60 -20.65
CA HIS A 31 -0.68 16.18 -19.57
C HIS A 31 -0.97 15.09 -18.54
N LEU A 32 -0.69 15.37 -17.29
CA LEU A 32 -0.94 14.48 -16.15
C LEU A 32 -1.72 15.27 -15.11
N ASN A 33 -2.90 14.77 -14.74
CA ASN A 33 -3.69 15.27 -13.62
C ASN A 33 -3.89 14.14 -12.62
N THR A 34 -3.40 14.35 -11.41
CA THR A 34 -3.45 13.37 -10.33
C THR A 34 -4.24 13.94 -9.15
N ASN A 35 -5.18 13.15 -8.66
CA ASN A 35 -5.87 13.37 -7.39
C ASN A 35 -5.60 12.17 -6.48
N ARG A 36 -5.19 12.41 -5.24
CA ARG A 36 -4.98 11.36 -4.26
C ARG A 36 -5.51 11.79 -2.90
N ALA A 37 -6.36 10.99 -2.33
CA ALA A 37 -6.85 11.14 -0.97
C ALA A 37 -6.40 9.94 -0.14
N GLU A 38 -5.92 10.21 1.07
CA GLU A 38 -5.49 9.19 2.02
C GLU A 38 -6.06 9.49 3.39
N LEU A 39 -6.41 8.44 4.11
CA LEU A 39 -6.78 8.53 5.51
C LEU A 39 -6.13 7.37 6.26
N PHE A 40 -5.76 7.60 7.51
CA PHE A 40 -5.33 6.53 8.38
C PHE A 40 -5.74 6.78 9.83
N THR A 41 -5.88 5.70 10.57
CA THR A 41 -5.97 5.71 12.03
C THR A 41 -5.12 4.60 12.61
N LYS A 42 -4.46 4.91 13.73
CA LYS A 42 -3.78 3.93 14.57
C LYS A 42 -4.30 4.12 15.99
N GLN A 43 -4.87 3.07 16.56
CA GLN A 43 -5.40 3.05 17.91
C GLN A 43 -4.71 1.95 18.70
N ALA A 44 -4.19 2.27 19.87
CA ALA A 44 -3.57 1.31 20.76
C ALA A 44 -4.19 1.40 22.15
N TYR A 45 -4.55 0.24 22.69
CA TYR A 45 -5.05 0.06 24.04
C TYR A 45 -4.05 -0.78 24.83
N ILE A 46 -3.60 -0.25 25.96
CA ILE A 46 -2.69 -0.94 26.88
C ILE A 46 -3.57 -1.70 27.89
N ILE A 47 -3.46 -3.02 27.87
CA ILE A 47 -4.21 -3.93 28.74
C ILE A 47 -3.52 -3.99 30.11
N ASP A 48 -2.22 -4.23 30.11
CA ASP A 48 -1.39 -4.33 31.29
C ASP A 48 -0.05 -3.61 31.05
N LYS A 49 0.24 -2.63 31.89
CA LYS A 49 1.49 -1.84 31.78
C LYS A 49 2.70 -2.59 32.31
N GLU A 50 2.52 -3.44 33.32
CA GLU A 50 3.62 -4.19 33.95
C GLU A 50 4.08 -5.32 33.03
N LYS A 51 3.15 -5.92 32.28
CA LYS A 51 3.44 -7.00 31.33
C LYS A 51 3.58 -6.53 29.89
N VAL A 52 3.62 -5.21 29.66
CA VAL A 52 3.67 -4.62 28.30
C VAL A 52 2.65 -5.28 27.37
N GLU A 53 1.43 -5.52 27.91
CA GLU A 53 0.37 -6.17 27.15
C GLU A 53 -0.49 -5.13 26.46
N SER A 54 -0.61 -5.22 25.15
CA SER A 54 -1.33 -4.23 24.36
C SER A 54 -1.98 -4.82 23.11
N VAL A 55 -3.03 -4.13 22.66
CA VAL A 55 -3.68 -4.37 21.37
C VAL A 55 -3.64 -3.08 20.57
N ALA A 56 -3.32 -3.18 19.28
CA ALA A 56 -3.37 -2.04 18.38
C ALA A 56 -4.15 -2.38 17.11
N LEU A 57 -4.97 -1.42 16.67
CA LEU A 57 -5.68 -1.44 15.40
C LEU A 57 -5.10 -0.36 14.49
N ILE A 58 -4.72 -0.75 13.29
CA ILE A 58 -4.26 0.14 12.23
C ILE A 58 -5.24 0.00 11.07
N LEU A 59 -5.81 1.12 10.63
CA LEU A 59 -6.63 1.19 9.43
C LEU A 59 -6.08 2.29 8.53
N SER A 60 -5.95 2.01 7.26
CA SER A 60 -5.65 3.03 6.26
C SER A 60 -6.45 2.80 4.99
N GLY A 61 -6.74 3.87 4.29
CA GLY A 61 -7.37 3.83 2.99
C GLY A 61 -6.80 4.91 2.09
N SER A 62 -6.68 4.61 0.81
CA SER A 62 -6.29 5.58 -0.21
C SER A 62 -7.14 5.44 -1.46
N TYR A 63 -7.44 6.57 -2.05
CA TYR A 63 -8.01 6.70 -3.39
C TYR A 63 -7.02 7.47 -4.25
N HIS A 64 -6.70 6.94 -5.41
CA HIS A 64 -5.82 7.56 -6.39
C HIS A 64 -6.51 7.57 -7.75
N GLU A 65 -6.59 8.74 -8.35
CA GLU A 65 -7.05 8.95 -9.71
C GLU A 65 -5.96 9.66 -10.50
N GLN A 66 -5.56 9.09 -11.63
CA GLN A 66 -4.68 9.75 -12.58
C GLN A 66 -5.35 9.77 -13.95
N LYS A 67 -5.60 10.97 -14.45
CA LYS A 67 -6.04 11.22 -15.82
C LYS A 67 -4.86 11.78 -16.60
N SER A 68 -4.40 11.04 -17.58
CA SER A 68 -3.25 11.43 -18.37
C SER A 68 -3.54 11.38 -19.86
N ARG A 69 -2.82 12.19 -20.60
CA ARG A 69 -2.82 12.20 -22.05
C ARG A 69 -1.39 12.30 -22.55
N TYR A 70 -1.00 11.31 -23.34
CA TYR A 70 0.28 11.25 -24.01
C TYR A 70 0.03 11.55 -25.50
N ASP A 71 0.18 12.81 -25.88
CA ASP A 71 -0.23 13.35 -27.18
C ASP A 71 -1.73 13.12 -27.43
N ARG A 72 -2.08 12.22 -28.32
CA ARG A 72 -3.47 11.84 -28.64
C ARG A 72 -3.99 10.66 -27.84
N THR A 73 -3.13 9.99 -27.08
CA THR A 73 -3.41 8.76 -26.33
C THR A 73 -3.85 9.07 -24.90
N PRO A 74 -5.15 9.00 -24.56
CA PRO A 74 -5.60 9.09 -23.16
C PRO A 74 -5.26 7.80 -22.42
N TYR A 75 -4.78 7.96 -21.18
CA TYR A 75 -4.48 6.89 -20.25
C TYR A 75 -4.97 7.28 -18.86
N ASN A 76 -5.94 6.56 -18.34
CA ASN A 76 -6.56 6.85 -17.06
C ASN A 76 -6.41 5.66 -16.13
N VAL A 77 -6.08 5.94 -14.88
CA VAL A 77 -5.90 4.95 -13.82
C VAL A 77 -6.70 5.38 -12.59
N TYR A 78 -7.37 4.40 -11.99
CA TYR A 78 -8.05 4.53 -10.69
C TYR A 78 -7.56 3.39 -9.79
N GLN A 79 -7.17 3.74 -8.57
CA GLN A 79 -6.76 2.76 -7.58
C GLN A 79 -7.41 3.07 -6.23
N ASN A 80 -7.95 2.03 -5.62
CA ASN A 80 -8.46 2.05 -4.26
C ASN A 80 -7.69 1.04 -3.43
N ASN A 81 -7.11 1.47 -2.32
CA ASN A 81 -6.44 0.58 -1.39
C ASN A 81 -7.05 0.74 0.00
N VAL A 82 -7.30 -0.38 0.67
CA VAL A 82 -7.73 -0.43 2.07
C VAL A 82 -6.85 -1.44 2.80
N TYR A 83 -6.24 -1.01 3.89
CA TYR A 83 -5.43 -1.85 4.75
C TYR A 83 -5.98 -1.84 6.17
N ALA A 84 -6.11 -3.03 6.76
CA ALA A 84 -6.46 -3.23 8.16
C ALA A 84 -5.44 -4.16 8.82
N SER A 85 -5.04 -3.84 10.05
CA SER A 85 -4.18 -4.70 10.85
C SER A 85 -4.53 -4.61 12.32
N LEU A 86 -4.70 -5.78 12.93
CA LEU A 86 -4.88 -5.96 14.37
C LEU A 86 -3.61 -6.61 14.91
N LEU A 87 -2.99 -5.96 15.89
CA LEU A 87 -1.76 -6.40 16.52
C LEU A 87 -2.02 -6.68 17.99
N TYR A 88 -1.39 -7.72 18.50
CA TYR A 88 -1.36 -8.03 19.94
C TYR A 88 0.08 -8.27 20.34
N GLU A 89 0.50 -7.62 21.41
CA GLU A 89 1.82 -7.74 22.00
C GLU A 89 1.72 -8.08 23.46
N LYS A 90 2.58 -8.99 23.93
CA LYS A 90 2.68 -9.38 25.33
C LYS A 90 4.09 -9.75 25.71
N GLU A 91 4.54 -9.20 26.82
CA GLU A 91 5.76 -9.62 27.49
C GLU A 91 5.40 -10.58 28.62
N PHE A 92 5.84 -11.83 28.54
CA PHE A 92 5.63 -12.84 29.57
C PHE A 92 6.61 -12.68 30.72
N THR A 93 7.84 -12.33 30.38
CA THR A 93 8.96 -11.98 31.27
C THR A 93 9.86 -10.98 30.55
N PRO A 94 10.77 -10.27 31.25
CA PRO A 94 11.71 -9.37 30.59
C PRO A 94 12.56 -10.02 29.48
N MET A 95 12.66 -11.35 29.48
CA MET A 95 13.38 -12.12 28.47
C MET A 95 12.49 -12.66 27.35
N HIS A 96 11.17 -12.71 27.50
CA HIS A 96 10.27 -13.45 26.60
C HIS A 96 9.09 -12.58 26.20
N SER A 97 8.97 -12.29 24.93
CA SER A 97 7.82 -11.55 24.37
C SER A 97 7.25 -12.22 23.12
N LEU A 98 5.96 -11.99 22.92
CA LEU A 98 5.20 -12.45 21.76
C LEU A 98 4.55 -11.23 21.09
N SER A 99 4.71 -11.14 19.77
CA SER A 99 3.94 -10.24 18.92
C SER A 99 3.18 -11.09 17.90
N THR A 100 1.88 -10.90 17.80
CA THR A 100 1.04 -11.60 16.83
C THR A 100 0.02 -10.64 16.23
N GLY A 101 -0.49 -10.98 15.06
CA GLY A 101 -1.47 -10.11 14.43
C GLY A 101 -2.15 -10.72 13.23
N LEU A 102 -3.25 -10.06 12.86
CA LEU A 102 -4.00 -10.31 11.64
C LEU A 102 -3.92 -9.08 10.76
N SER A 103 -3.88 -9.28 9.47
CA SER A 103 -3.89 -8.18 8.51
C SER A 103 -4.78 -8.51 7.32
N MET A 104 -5.29 -7.48 6.67
CA MET A 104 -6.00 -7.58 5.40
C MET A 104 -5.59 -6.40 4.53
N ASN A 105 -5.22 -6.66 3.30
CA ASN A 105 -5.02 -5.65 2.28
C ASN A 105 -6.02 -5.89 1.14
N TYR A 106 -6.71 -4.84 0.73
CA TYR A 106 -7.54 -4.79 -0.47
C TYR A 106 -6.92 -3.78 -1.43
N ASP A 107 -6.72 -4.18 -2.68
CA ASP A 107 -6.27 -3.31 -3.76
C ASP A 107 -7.17 -3.51 -4.98
N GLY A 108 -7.86 -2.47 -5.38
CA GLY A 108 -8.67 -2.38 -6.61
C GLY A 108 -8.01 -1.43 -7.58
N PHE A 109 -7.76 -1.88 -8.79
CA PHE A 109 -7.08 -1.14 -9.84
C PHE A 109 -7.86 -1.22 -11.15
N ASP A 110 -8.16 -0.07 -11.74
CA ASP A 110 -8.83 0.08 -13.03
C ASP A 110 -7.96 0.93 -13.95
N GLU A 111 -7.64 0.40 -15.11
CA GLU A 111 -6.79 1.03 -16.12
C GLU A 111 -7.51 1.10 -17.45
N ASN A 112 -7.52 2.27 -18.05
CA ASN A 112 -8.10 2.52 -19.35
C ASN A 112 -7.12 3.23 -20.27
N LEU A 113 -6.70 2.56 -21.33
CA LEU A 113 -5.83 3.07 -22.39
C LEU A 113 -6.60 3.13 -23.71
N VAL A 114 -6.55 4.25 -24.42
CA VAL A 114 -7.10 4.35 -25.78
C VAL A 114 -5.96 4.64 -26.74
N GLN A 115 -5.66 3.68 -27.61
CA GLN A 115 -4.66 3.82 -28.66
C GLN A 115 -5.31 4.16 -30.00
N TYR A 116 -4.68 5.05 -30.76
CA TYR A 116 -5.08 5.42 -32.12
C TYR A 116 -4.06 4.87 -33.10
N ALA A 117 -4.48 3.99 -34.01
CA ALA A 117 -3.65 3.40 -35.02
C ALA A 117 -4.44 3.29 -36.35
N GLY A 118 -3.89 3.78 -37.46
CA GLY A 118 -4.49 3.64 -38.79
C GLY A 118 -5.86 4.30 -38.97
N GLY A 119 -6.20 5.33 -38.16
CA GLY A 119 -7.50 6.00 -38.19
C GLY A 119 -8.57 5.35 -37.31
N GLU A 120 -8.25 4.23 -36.69
CA GLU A 120 -9.13 3.54 -35.73
C GLU A 120 -8.68 3.78 -34.27
N SER A 121 -9.60 3.69 -33.33
CA SER A 121 -9.30 3.73 -31.89
C SER A 121 -9.53 2.35 -31.26
N VAL A 122 -8.54 1.86 -30.55
CA VAL A 122 -8.62 0.61 -29.78
C VAL A 122 -8.56 0.96 -28.30
N ARG A 123 -9.57 0.54 -27.55
CA ARG A 123 -9.63 0.70 -26.09
C ARG A 123 -9.17 -0.59 -25.41
N HIS A 124 -8.19 -0.45 -24.54
CA HIS A 124 -7.74 -1.48 -23.63
C HIS A 124 -8.20 -1.11 -22.22
N ALA A 125 -9.01 -1.97 -21.62
CA ALA A 125 -9.44 -1.85 -20.23
C ALA A 125 -8.87 -3.02 -19.44
N TYR A 126 -8.31 -2.75 -18.28
CA TYR A 126 -7.76 -3.74 -17.38
C TYR A 126 -8.23 -3.45 -15.96
N ASP A 127 -8.95 -4.40 -15.41
CA ASP A 127 -9.44 -4.37 -14.02
C ASP A 127 -8.76 -5.45 -13.21
N ARG A 128 -8.27 -5.10 -12.04
CA ARG A 128 -7.67 -6.03 -11.11
C ARG A 128 -8.16 -5.74 -9.70
N THR A 129 -8.59 -6.78 -9.03
CA THR A 129 -8.90 -6.74 -7.59
C THR A 129 -8.09 -7.81 -6.88
N GLU A 130 -7.38 -7.40 -5.85
CA GLU A 130 -6.60 -8.29 -5.01
C GLU A 130 -7.00 -8.12 -3.55
N VAL A 131 -7.19 -9.24 -2.85
CA VAL A 131 -7.43 -9.28 -1.41
C VAL A 131 -6.39 -10.20 -0.79
N VAL A 132 -5.69 -9.68 0.22
CA VAL A 132 -4.62 -10.40 0.91
C VAL A 132 -4.87 -10.40 2.41
N PRO A 133 -5.66 -11.34 2.96
CA PRO A 133 -5.65 -11.64 4.38
C PRO A 133 -4.34 -12.30 4.78
N GLY A 134 -3.86 -11.98 5.98
CA GLY A 134 -2.62 -12.52 6.53
C GLY A 134 -2.65 -12.62 8.04
N ALA A 135 -1.83 -13.52 8.58
CA ALA A 135 -1.59 -13.67 10.00
C ALA A 135 -0.11 -13.85 10.26
N TYR A 136 0.37 -13.37 11.41
CA TYR A 136 1.74 -13.59 11.81
C TYR A 136 1.84 -13.87 13.32
N ALA A 137 2.91 -14.57 13.68
CA ALA A 137 3.36 -14.70 15.05
C ALA A 137 4.88 -14.58 15.09
N GLN A 138 5.39 -13.83 16.06
CA GLN A 138 6.79 -13.57 16.27
C GLN A 138 7.11 -13.67 17.76
N TYR A 139 8.09 -14.48 18.09
CA TYR A 139 8.59 -14.66 19.43
C TYR A 139 9.98 -14.05 19.54
N THR A 140 10.21 -13.29 20.61
CA THR A 140 11.49 -12.68 20.91
C THR A 140 12.01 -13.21 22.24
N PHE A 141 13.25 -13.67 22.23
CA PHE A 141 14.05 -14.00 23.42
C PHE A 141 15.17 -12.99 23.58
N ASN A 142 15.20 -12.30 24.71
CA ASN A 142 16.20 -11.30 25.06
C ASN A 142 16.97 -11.74 26.30
N LEU A 143 18.24 -12.09 26.16
CA LEU A 143 19.12 -12.43 27.26
C LEU A 143 19.87 -11.19 27.75
N ASN A 144 19.22 -10.39 28.60
CA ASN A 144 19.81 -9.20 29.24
C ASN A 144 20.52 -8.25 28.26
N ASP A 145 19.93 -8.03 27.08
CA ASP A 145 20.45 -7.21 25.98
C ASP A 145 21.81 -7.64 25.40
N LYS A 146 22.31 -8.82 25.81
CA LYS A 146 23.54 -9.40 25.27
C LYS A 146 23.31 -10.31 24.06
N LEU A 147 22.16 -10.95 24.03
CA LEU A 147 21.73 -11.80 22.93
C LEU A 147 20.24 -11.63 22.73
N ILE A 148 19.83 -11.22 21.55
CA ILE A 148 18.43 -11.11 21.16
C ILE A 148 18.18 -12.09 20.01
N LEU A 149 17.29 -13.06 20.26
CA LEU A 149 16.83 -14.01 19.26
C LEU A 149 15.38 -13.70 18.92
N LEU A 150 15.10 -13.55 17.65
CA LEU A 150 13.76 -13.34 17.13
C LEU A 150 13.44 -14.44 16.13
N ALA A 151 12.36 -15.16 16.35
CA ALA A 151 11.81 -16.12 15.41
C ALA A 151 10.36 -15.81 15.11
N GLY A 152 9.98 -15.80 13.86
CA GLY A 152 8.63 -15.48 13.44
C GLY A 152 8.22 -16.21 12.17
N VAL A 153 6.93 -16.28 11.98
CA VAL A 153 6.31 -16.79 10.75
C VAL A 153 5.13 -15.90 10.38
N ARG A 154 5.00 -15.64 9.10
CA ARG A 154 3.86 -14.97 8.50
C ARG A 154 3.26 -15.85 7.41
N ALA A 155 1.94 -15.96 7.40
CA ALA A 155 1.17 -16.65 6.38
C ALA A 155 0.19 -15.67 5.76
N ASP A 156 0.18 -15.60 4.44
CA ASP A 156 -0.71 -14.74 3.65
C ASP A 156 -1.39 -15.58 2.56
N TYR A 157 -2.59 -15.18 2.19
CA TYR A 157 -3.30 -15.72 1.03
C TYR A 157 -3.65 -14.55 0.09
N SER A 158 -3.13 -14.57 -1.12
CA SER A 158 -3.50 -13.63 -2.16
C SER A 158 -4.54 -14.24 -3.09
N THR A 159 -5.60 -13.51 -3.42
CA THR A 159 -6.59 -13.94 -4.40
C THR A 159 -6.02 -14.10 -5.81
N LEU A 160 -4.80 -13.59 -6.06
CA LEU A 160 -4.11 -13.68 -7.35
C LEU A 160 -2.94 -14.67 -7.36
N TYR A 161 -2.29 -14.89 -6.21
CA TYR A 161 -1.03 -15.65 -6.12
C TYR A 161 -1.08 -16.82 -5.14
N ASP A 162 -2.29 -17.14 -4.61
CA ASP A 162 -2.51 -18.20 -3.65
C ASP A 162 -1.81 -18.01 -2.30
N PHE A 163 -1.56 -19.10 -1.61
CA PHE A 163 -1.04 -19.12 -0.24
C PHE A 163 0.49 -19.15 -0.22
N PHE A 164 1.08 -18.33 0.64
CA PHE A 164 2.52 -18.31 0.87
C PHE A 164 2.88 -18.08 2.34
N VAL A 165 4.04 -18.60 2.75
CA VAL A 165 4.55 -18.50 4.12
C VAL A 165 5.94 -17.90 4.10
N THR A 166 6.18 -16.95 4.99
CA THR A 166 7.46 -16.25 5.12
C THR A 166 8.01 -16.46 6.53
N PRO A 167 9.02 -17.32 6.73
CA PRO A 167 9.74 -17.43 7.99
C PRO A 167 10.72 -16.26 8.15
N ARG A 168 10.97 -15.89 9.42
CA ARG A 168 11.92 -14.84 9.80
C ARG A 168 12.72 -15.26 11.02
N VAL A 169 14.03 -15.12 10.96
CA VAL A 169 14.95 -15.34 12.09
C VAL A 169 15.95 -14.19 12.13
N HIS A 170 16.20 -13.66 13.32
CA HIS A 170 17.22 -12.65 13.58
C HIS A 170 17.96 -13.00 14.87
N ILE A 171 19.25 -12.73 14.89
CA ILE A 171 20.15 -12.88 16.03
C ILE A 171 20.87 -11.57 16.24
#